data_241571c4d9e747b8fff8db4c40dc8e05
#
_entry.id   241571c4d9e747b8fff8db4c40dc8e05
#
_cell.length_a   1.000
_cell.length_b   1.000
_cell.length_c   1.000
_cell.angle_alpha   90.00
_cell.angle_beta   90.00
_cell.angle_gamma   90.00
#
_symmetry.space_group_name_H-M   'P 1'
#
loop_
_entity.id
_entity.type
_entity.pdbx_description
1 polymer ?
#
loop_
_entity_poly.entity_id
_entity_poly.type
_entity_poly.pdbx_seq_one_letter_code
_entity_poly.pdbx_strand_id
1 'polypeptide(L)'
;TGVGLEIDPSAGGSAAVAFTGPAGNVPAGEFRGRVSAYGSAAELPISGRAERVRGGLRIAARVRYADLPEDWGARGRPDGLDFRLRGAVGSVPVDWSARLPWAAVGIAGEEEALGHFLSLKEIEMTSLSPASSRGVARLEIVNPFAFPLRIASSTYRIEASGREIGEGSTLGFLVRAGRPSTLDFPIRVEHSQLIAAAGRALFSSGEIDARLVGSLTVRLPGGDFRVPLDLAGQISTGDLIGSR
;
A
#
# COMPACT_ATOMS: atom_id res chain seq x y z
N THR A 1 15.57 -16.98 21.07
CA THR A 1 14.23 -16.76 20.46
C THR A 1 14.02 -15.26 20.39
N GLY A 2 14.10 -14.72 19.18
CA GLY A 2 13.87 -13.30 18.91
C GLY A 2 12.38 -12.96 18.96
N VAL A 3 12.08 -11.68 19.09
CA VAL A 3 10.75 -11.14 18.90
C VAL A 3 10.60 -10.88 17.40
N GLY A 4 9.45 -11.26 16.82
CA GLY A 4 9.12 -11.08 15.42
C GLY A 4 7.79 -10.37 15.25
N LEU A 5 7.58 -9.76 14.10
CA LEU A 5 6.33 -9.11 13.69
C LEU A 5 6.02 -9.53 12.26
N GLU A 6 4.81 -9.99 12.04
CA GLU A 6 4.24 -10.28 10.73
C GLU A 6 3.00 -9.42 10.54
N ILE A 7 2.84 -8.83 9.37
CA ILE A 7 1.70 -7.97 9.02
C ILE A 7 1.01 -8.59 7.81
N ASP A 8 -0.28 -8.86 7.94
CA ASP A 8 -1.14 -9.27 6.83
C ASP A 8 -2.17 -8.15 6.56
N PRO A 9 -2.00 -7.41 5.48
CA PRO A 9 -2.84 -6.27 5.14
C PRO A 9 -4.17 -6.64 4.43
N SER A 10 -4.48 -7.90 4.25
CA SER A 10 -5.60 -8.38 3.41
C SER A 10 -7.01 -8.08 3.93
N ALA A 11 -7.15 -7.63 5.17
CA ALA A 11 -8.44 -7.35 5.78
C ALA A 11 -8.84 -5.88 5.61
N GLY A 12 -9.77 -5.57 4.70
CA GLY A 12 -10.23 -4.21 4.40
C GLY A 12 -10.42 -3.30 5.63
N GLY A 13 -9.76 -2.14 5.64
CA GLY A 13 -9.78 -1.15 6.72
C GLY A 13 -9.05 -1.56 8.01
N SER A 14 -8.37 -2.70 8.01
CA SER A 14 -7.57 -3.21 9.12
C SER A 14 -6.43 -4.09 8.62
N ALA A 15 -5.40 -4.29 9.45
CA ALA A 15 -4.37 -5.30 9.24
C ALA A 15 -4.47 -6.38 10.31
N ALA A 16 -4.25 -7.63 9.93
CA ALA A 16 -3.91 -8.65 10.89
C ALA A 16 -2.41 -8.53 11.22
N VAL A 17 -2.09 -8.53 12.49
CA VAL A 17 -0.70 -8.44 12.97
C VAL A 17 -0.41 -9.62 13.87
N ALA A 18 0.75 -10.22 13.74
CA ALA A 18 1.18 -11.29 14.60
C ALA A 18 2.53 -10.95 15.23
N PHE A 19 2.54 -10.93 16.53
CA PHE A 19 3.75 -10.76 17.34
C PHE A 19 4.23 -12.12 17.80
N THR A 20 5.49 -12.41 17.61
CA THR A 20 6.12 -13.65 18.10
C THR A 20 7.19 -13.28 19.12
N GLY A 21 7.21 -13.96 20.25
CA GLY A 21 8.17 -13.66 21.29
C GLY A 21 8.32 -14.82 22.30
N PRO A 22 9.11 -14.62 23.36
CA PRO A 22 9.32 -15.64 24.37
C PRO A 22 8.01 -16.02 25.08
N ALA A 23 7.74 -17.31 25.19
CA ALA A 23 6.51 -17.78 25.83
C ALA A 23 6.52 -17.63 27.34
N GLY A 24 7.66 -17.84 27.99
CA GLY A 24 7.70 -17.90 29.46
C GLY A 24 6.60 -18.81 30.01
N ASN A 25 5.90 -18.34 31.03
CA ASN A 25 4.75 -19.01 31.64
C ASN A 25 3.39 -18.55 31.07
N VAL A 26 3.40 -17.78 29.96
CA VAL A 26 2.15 -17.25 29.36
C VAL A 26 1.35 -18.41 28.75
N PRO A 27 0.07 -18.61 29.13
CA PRO A 27 -0.77 -19.63 28.55
C PRO A 27 -1.24 -19.23 27.14
N ALA A 28 -1.81 -20.16 26.39
CA ALA A 28 -2.65 -19.83 25.27
C ALA A 28 -3.98 -19.25 25.75
N GLY A 29 -4.55 -18.27 25.01
CA GLY A 29 -5.81 -17.65 25.39
C GLY A 29 -6.04 -16.28 24.77
N GLU A 30 -7.05 -15.57 25.24
CA GLU A 30 -7.30 -14.19 24.81
C GLU A 30 -6.20 -13.24 25.34
N PHE A 31 -5.69 -12.44 24.45
CA PHE A 31 -4.77 -11.35 24.73
C PHE A 31 -5.50 -10.01 24.70
N ARG A 32 -5.27 -9.18 25.67
CA ARG A 32 -5.69 -7.78 25.70
C ARG A 32 -4.51 -6.91 26.11
N GLY A 33 -4.27 -5.88 25.32
CA GLY A 33 -3.10 -5.04 25.59
C GLY A 33 -3.04 -3.80 24.71
N ARG A 34 -1.83 -3.26 24.65
CA ARG A 34 -1.50 -2.07 23.89
C ARG A 34 -0.19 -2.27 23.16
N VAL A 35 -0.06 -1.66 22.01
CA VAL A 35 1.19 -1.59 21.25
C VAL A 35 1.58 -0.14 21.05
N SER A 36 2.85 0.17 21.26
CA SER A 36 3.47 1.41 20.81
C SER A 36 4.57 1.09 19.80
N ALA A 37 4.73 1.92 18.81
CA ALA A 37 5.74 1.73 17.78
C ALA A 37 6.37 3.07 17.35
N TYR A 38 7.53 3.01 16.73
CA TYR A 38 8.25 4.14 16.14
C TYR A 38 8.64 5.23 17.14
N GLY A 39 8.77 4.91 18.42
CA GLY A 39 9.02 5.91 19.46
C GLY A 39 7.84 6.86 19.70
N SER A 40 6.64 6.51 19.20
CA SER A 40 5.41 7.23 19.50
C SER A 40 5.08 7.08 20.99
N ALA A 41 4.65 8.18 21.61
CA ALA A 41 4.09 8.14 22.96
C ALA A 41 2.67 7.57 22.96
N ALA A 42 2.01 7.51 21.80
CA ALA A 42 0.68 6.96 21.67
C ALA A 42 0.72 5.44 21.73
N GLU A 43 -0.17 4.88 22.53
CA GLU A 43 -0.38 3.44 22.66
C GLU A 43 -1.70 3.06 21.98
N LEU A 44 -1.64 2.13 21.04
CA LEU A 44 -2.79 1.60 20.33
C LEU A 44 -3.35 0.41 21.09
N PRO A 45 -4.62 0.42 21.51
CA PRO A 45 -5.23 -0.75 22.11
C PRO A 45 -5.40 -1.87 21.10
N ILE A 46 -4.99 -3.07 21.46
CA ILE A 46 -5.15 -4.26 20.65
C ILE A 46 -5.74 -5.41 21.47
N SER A 47 -6.52 -6.23 20.79
CA SER A 47 -7.02 -7.49 21.33
C SER A 47 -6.80 -8.59 20.31
N GLY A 48 -6.56 -9.79 20.80
CA GLY A 48 -6.26 -10.91 19.93
C GLY A 48 -6.17 -12.22 20.65
N ARG A 49 -5.52 -13.19 20.03
CA ARG A 49 -5.34 -14.53 20.56
C ARG A 49 -3.86 -14.87 20.67
N ALA A 50 -3.50 -15.38 21.82
CA ALA A 50 -2.18 -15.91 22.10
C ALA A 50 -2.19 -17.42 21.91
N GLU A 51 -1.21 -17.93 21.16
CA GLU A 51 -1.04 -19.35 20.87
C GLU A 51 0.41 -19.76 21.09
N ARG A 52 0.61 -20.94 21.66
CA ARG A 52 1.96 -21.49 21.78
C ARG A 52 2.40 -22.00 20.41
N VAL A 53 3.58 -21.58 20.02
CA VAL A 53 4.23 -22.02 18.78
C VAL A 53 5.61 -22.62 19.09
N ARG A 54 6.21 -23.27 18.10
CA ARG A 54 7.53 -23.84 18.28
C ARG A 54 8.54 -22.75 18.62
N GLY A 55 9.04 -22.75 19.86
CA GLY A 55 10.04 -21.81 20.35
C GLY A 55 9.52 -20.53 21.00
N GLY A 56 8.18 -20.37 21.17
CA GLY A 56 7.66 -19.15 21.75
C GLY A 56 6.15 -19.07 21.88
N LEU A 57 5.68 -17.84 21.95
CA LEU A 57 4.27 -17.47 21.96
C LEU A 57 4.01 -16.57 20.74
N ARG A 58 2.94 -16.83 20.01
CA ARG A 58 2.44 -15.98 18.92
C ARG A 58 1.16 -15.30 19.42
N ILE A 59 1.10 -13.97 19.29
CA ILE A 59 -0.08 -13.17 19.59
C ILE A 59 -0.58 -12.62 18.25
N ALA A 60 -1.70 -13.13 17.78
CA ALA A 60 -2.37 -12.64 16.60
C ALA A 60 -3.45 -11.64 17.00
N ALA A 61 -3.41 -10.45 16.45
CA ALA A 61 -4.33 -9.36 16.73
C ALA A 61 -4.75 -8.67 15.44
N ARG A 62 -5.78 -7.85 15.52
CA ARG A 62 -6.23 -7.01 14.41
C ARG A 62 -6.09 -5.54 14.79
N VAL A 63 -5.49 -4.76 13.92
CA VAL A 63 -5.34 -3.31 14.05
C VAL A 63 -6.23 -2.62 13.03
N ARG A 64 -7.16 -1.79 13.48
CA ARG A 64 -7.98 -0.98 12.57
C ARG A 64 -7.21 0.30 12.22
N TYR A 65 -7.17 0.63 10.95
CA TYR A 65 -6.46 1.84 10.50
C TYR A 65 -7.08 3.14 11.05
N ALA A 66 -8.39 3.13 11.29
CA ALA A 66 -9.08 4.26 11.90
C ALA A 66 -8.61 4.57 13.33
N ASP A 67 -8.03 3.59 14.02
CA ASP A 67 -7.54 3.74 15.39
C ASP A 67 -6.07 4.22 15.45
N LEU A 68 -5.38 4.29 14.29
CA LEU A 68 -4.00 4.73 14.24
C LEU A 68 -3.90 6.23 14.55
N PRO A 69 -3.02 6.65 15.48
CA PRO A 69 -2.72 8.04 15.72
C PRO A 69 -2.22 8.75 14.45
N GLU A 70 -2.49 10.06 14.33
CA GLU A 70 -2.07 10.82 13.14
C GLU A 70 -0.55 10.85 12.91
N ASP A 71 0.22 10.80 14.00
CA ASP A 71 1.68 10.80 13.98
C ASP A 71 2.29 9.39 13.97
N TRP A 72 1.45 8.36 13.86
CA TRP A 72 1.93 6.97 13.86
C TRP A 72 2.88 6.73 12.69
N GLY A 73 4.08 6.28 13.01
CA GLY A 73 5.14 6.04 12.02
C GLY A 73 5.87 7.30 11.52
N ALA A 74 5.44 8.51 11.88
CA ALA A 74 6.08 9.74 11.44
C ALA A 74 7.54 9.88 11.93
N ARG A 75 7.89 9.21 13.01
CA ARG A 75 9.22 9.25 13.64
C ARG A 75 10.01 7.94 13.49
N GLY A 76 9.66 7.12 12.52
CA GLY A 76 10.35 5.85 12.26
C GLY A 76 11.85 6.03 12.04
N ARG A 77 12.64 5.09 12.53
CA ARG A 77 14.08 5.06 12.27
C ARG A 77 14.37 4.39 10.93
N PRO A 78 15.43 4.78 10.23
CA PRO A 78 15.76 4.21 8.93
C PRO A 78 16.19 2.75 8.97
N ASP A 79 16.64 2.25 10.12
CA ASP A 79 17.27 0.94 10.30
C ASP A 79 16.32 -0.14 10.85
N GLY A 80 15.12 0.22 11.27
CA GLY A 80 14.16 -0.76 11.79
C GLY A 80 12.97 -0.18 12.52
N LEU A 81 12.16 -1.07 13.06
CA LEU A 81 10.97 -0.80 13.83
C LEU A 81 11.23 -1.01 15.31
N ASP A 82 11.17 0.06 16.10
CA ASP A 82 11.07 -0.07 17.56
C ASP A 82 9.61 -0.28 17.93
N PHE A 83 9.29 -1.35 18.65
CA PHE A 83 7.95 -1.55 19.17
C PHE A 83 7.98 -2.07 20.62
N ARG A 84 6.89 -1.81 21.32
CA ARG A 84 6.61 -2.38 22.64
C ARG A 84 5.17 -2.86 22.69
N LEU A 85 5.01 -4.13 23.07
CA LEU A 85 3.72 -4.78 23.29
C LEU A 85 3.55 -5.03 24.77
N ARG A 86 2.51 -4.47 25.36
CA ARG A 86 2.15 -4.67 26.77
C ARG A 86 0.73 -5.15 26.89
N GLY A 87 0.50 -6.12 27.75
CA GLY A 87 -0.85 -6.63 28.00
C GLY A 87 -0.85 -7.84 28.90
N ALA A 88 -1.89 -8.65 28.76
CA ALA A 88 -2.00 -9.90 29.50
C ALA A 88 -2.76 -10.95 28.70
N VAL A 89 -2.44 -12.22 29.00
CA VAL A 89 -3.23 -13.38 28.61
C VAL A 89 -3.84 -13.94 29.90
N GLY A 90 -5.15 -13.78 30.07
CA GLY A 90 -5.79 -14.00 31.39
C GLY A 90 -5.18 -13.06 32.42
N SER A 91 -4.60 -13.61 33.49
CA SER A 91 -3.91 -12.85 34.55
C SER A 91 -2.39 -12.75 34.33
N VAL A 92 -1.83 -13.40 33.31
CA VAL A 92 -0.37 -13.44 33.10
C VAL A 92 0.08 -12.29 32.22
N PRO A 93 0.95 -11.41 32.73
CA PRO A 93 1.40 -10.24 31.99
C PRO A 93 2.32 -10.62 30.81
N VAL A 94 2.23 -9.83 29.74
CA VAL A 94 3.13 -9.85 28.59
C VAL A 94 3.72 -8.44 28.45
N ASP A 95 5.02 -8.33 28.43
CA ASP A 95 5.74 -7.08 28.12
C ASP A 95 6.92 -7.43 27.21
N TRP A 96 6.74 -7.18 25.92
CA TRP A 96 7.76 -7.39 24.92
C TRP A 96 8.18 -6.06 24.32
N SER A 97 9.48 -5.83 24.25
CA SER A 97 10.04 -4.71 23.51
C SER A 97 11.14 -5.22 22.61
N ALA A 98 11.18 -4.74 21.39
CA ALA A 98 12.21 -5.11 20.44
C ALA A 98 12.48 -3.98 19.46
N ARG A 99 13.71 -3.97 18.97
CA ARG A 99 14.06 -3.33 17.70
C ARG A 99 14.16 -4.41 16.65
N LEU A 100 13.25 -4.38 15.69
CA LEU A 100 13.25 -5.28 14.55
C LEU A 100 13.89 -4.58 13.37
N PRO A 101 14.98 -5.11 12.79
CA PRO A 101 15.41 -4.65 11.49
C PRO A 101 14.30 -4.89 10.48
N TRP A 102 14.15 -4.01 9.51
CA TRP A 102 13.06 -4.13 8.54
C TRP A 102 13.01 -5.47 7.81
N ALA A 103 14.18 -6.08 7.57
CA ALA A 103 14.28 -7.43 7.02
C ALA A 103 13.65 -8.54 7.90
N ALA A 104 13.38 -8.25 9.18
CA ALA A 104 12.73 -9.19 10.10
C ALA A 104 11.23 -8.90 10.28
N VAL A 105 10.70 -7.87 9.62
CA VAL A 105 9.26 -7.59 9.55
C VAL A 105 8.71 -8.36 8.35
N GLY A 106 8.04 -9.47 8.59
CA GLY A 106 7.38 -10.26 7.56
C GLY A 106 6.11 -9.55 7.08
N ILE A 107 5.92 -9.52 5.77
CA ILE A 107 4.68 -9.07 5.14
C ILE A 107 4.10 -10.29 4.43
N ALA A 108 2.91 -10.71 4.82
CA ALA A 108 2.26 -11.84 4.17
C ALA A 108 1.80 -11.43 2.76
N GLY A 109 2.16 -12.22 1.74
CA GLY A 109 1.70 -12.02 0.36
C GLY A 109 2.31 -10.80 -0.34
N GLU A 110 3.61 -10.60 -0.26
CA GLU A 110 4.37 -9.37 -0.63
C GLU A 110 3.99 -8.73 -1.97
N GLU A 111 3.81 -9.47 -3.05
CA GLU A 111 3.52 -8.91 -4.36
C GLU A 111 2.01 -8.75 -4.62
N GLU A 112 1.21 -9.70 -4.20
CA GLU A 112 -0.23 -9.73 -4.43
C GLU A 112 -0.97 -8.76 -3.50
N ALA A 113 -0.51 -8.66 -2.26
CA ALA A 113 -1.10 -7.77 -1.26
C ALA A 113 -1.00 -6.29 -1.65
N LEU A 114 0.13 -5.84 -2.20
CA LEU A 114 0.33 -4.45 -2.59
C LEU A 114 -0.53 -4.06 -3.80
N GLY A 115 -0.82 -4.99 -4.71
CA GLY A 115 -1.73 -4.77 -5.84
C GLY A 115 -3.16 -4.44 -5.42
N HIS A 116 -3.64 -5.04 -4.33
CA HIS A 116 -5.00 -4.79 -3.81
C HIS A 116 -5.21 -3.42 -3.17
N PHE A 117 -4.14 -2.71 -2.88
CA PHE A 117 -4.20 -1.37 -2.26
C PHE A 117 -4.10 -0.23 -3.26
N LEU A 118 -3.96 -0.56 -4.53
CA LEU A 118 -3.91 0.38 -5.64
C LEU A 118 -5.18 0.26 -6.46
N SER A 119 -5.84 1.37 -6.75
CA SER A 119 -6.95 1.40 -7.68
C SER A 119 -6.84 2.61 -8.60
N LEU A 120 -7.08 2.40 -9.88
CA LEU A 120 -7.23 3.49 -10.84
C LEU A 120 -8.64 4.07 -10.69
N LYS A 121 -8.75 5.37 -10.40
CA LYS A 121 -10.03 6.05 -10.22
C LYS A 121 -10.51 6.66 -11.51
N GLU A 122 -9.63 7.40 -12.18
CA GLU A 122 -9.97 8.07 -13.43
C GLU A 122 -8.72 8.37 -14.23
N ILE A 123 -8.90 8.60 -15.52
CA ILE A 123 -7.90 9.14 -16.43
C ILE A 123 -8.50 10.42 -17.02
N GLU A 124 -7.93 11.57 -16.68
CA GLU A 124 -8.39 12.88 -17.13
C GLU A 124 -7.39 13.46 -18.13
N MET A 125 -7.88 13.96 -19.26
CA MET A 125 -7.04 14.67 -20.24
C MET A 125 -7.05 16.17 -19.94
N THR A 126 -5.86 16.73 -19.72
CA THR A 126 -5.69 18.13 -19.29
C THR A 126 -5.30 19.07 -20.42
N SER A 127 -4.71 18.56 -21.49
CA SER A 127 -4.36 19.37 -22.64
C SER A 127 -4.35 18.52 -23.92
N LEU A 128 -4.77 19.15 -25.01
CA LEU A 128 -4.84 18.55 -26.35
C LEU A 128 -3.92 19.29 -27.32
N SER A 129 -3.21 18.55 -28.15
CA SER A 129 -2.50 19.04 -29.31
C SER A 129 -2.84 18.15 -30.52
N PRO A 130 -2.54 18.54 -31.76
CA PRO A 130 -2.87 17.71 -32.92
C PRO A 130 -2.22 16.32 -32.93
N ALA A 131 -1.07 16.16 -32.27
CA ALA A 131 -0.30 14.92 -32.28
C ALA A 131 -0.42 14.11 -30.98
N SER A 132 -0.65 14.76 -29.86
CA SER A 132 -0.67 14.10 -28.55
C SER A 132 -1.57 14.83 -27.56
N SER A 133 -2.01 14.11 -26.53
CA SER A 133 -2.70 14.67 -25.37
C SER A 133 -1.86 14.45 -24.12
N ARG A 134 -1.96 15.38 -23.20
CA ARG A 134 -1.44 15.20 -21.83
C ARG A 134 -2.63 15.01 -20.89
N GLY A 135 -2.42 14.22 -19.88
CA GLY A 135 -3.43 13.95 -18.88
C GLY A 135 -2.83 13.51 -17.56
N VAL A 136 -3.73 13.09 -16.70
CA VAL A 136 -3.41 12.57 -15.36
C VAL A 136 -4.23 11.31 -15.14
N ALA A 137 -3.56 10.23 -14.80
CA ALA A 137 -4.21 9.05 -14.24
C ALA A 137 -4.23 9.21 -12.71
N ARG A 138 -5.42 9.26 -12.11
CA ARG A 138 -5.59 9.34 -10.67
C ARG A 138 -5.68 7.96 -10.06
N LEU A 139 -4.71 7.64 -9.24
CA LEU A 139 -4.67 6.41 -8.48
C LEU A 139 -5.02 6.69 -7.03
N GLU A 140 -5.85 5.84 -6.45
CA GLU A 140 -6.00 5.76 -5.01
C GLU A 140 -5.10 4.66 -4.48
N ILE A 141 -4.31 5.00 -3.50
CA ILE A 141 -3.51 4.05 -2.74
C ILE A 141 -3.94 4.08 -1.28
N VAL A 142 -4.23 2.90 -0.74
CA VAL A 142 -4.44 2.73 0.70
C VAL A 142 -3.17 2.09 1.26
N ASN A 143 -2.43 2.84 2.04
CA ASN A 143 -1.23 2.30 2.69
C ASN A 143 -1.64 1.29 3.78
N PRO A 144 -1.41 -0.01 3.58
CA PRO A 144 -1.84 -1.04 4.52
C PRO A 144 -0.91 -1.16 5.74
N PHE A 145 0.19 -0.44 5.74
CA PHE A 145 1.18 -0.52 6.80
C PHE A 145 0.90 0.52 7.89
N ALA A 146 1.33 0.22 9.09
CA ALA A 146 1.26 1.14 10.21
C ALA A 146 2.39 2.21 10.19
N PHE A 147 3.02 2.43 9.03
CA PHE A 147 4.07 3.43 8.83
C PHE A 147 3.91 4.09 7.45
N PRO A 148 4.40 5.31 7.25
CA PRO A 148 4.29 5.98 5.96
C PRO A 148 5.17 5.29 4.90
N LEU A 149 4.59 5.07 3.71
CA LEU A 149 5.31 4.54 2.56
C LEU A 149 5.87 5.69 1.74
N ARG A 150 7.13 5.59 1.36
CA ARG A 150 7.73 6.48 0.37
C ARG A 150 7.79 5.78 -0.97
N ILE A 151 7.04 6.28 -1.94
CA ILE A 151 7.20 5.88 -3.33
C ILE A 151 8.36 6.72 -3.89
N ALA A 152 9.45 6.06 -4.24
CA ALA A 152 10.66 6.73 -4.72
C ALA A 152 10.51 7.15 -6.18
N SER A 153 9.93 6.29 -6.99
CA SER A 153 9.68 6.53 -8.42
C SER A 153 8.61 5.57 -8.93
N SER A 154 8.02 5.92 -10.06
CA SER A 154 7.22 5.01 -10.86
C SER A 154 7.54 5.19 -12.34
N THR A 155 7.43 4.09 -13.08
CA THR A 155 7.44 4.08 -14.54
C THR A 155 6.26 3.24 -15.00
N TYR A 156 5.52 3.75 -15.96
CA TYR A 156 4.30 3.11 -16.42
C TYR A 156 4.02 3.45 -17.88
N ARG A 157 3.24 2.59 -18.50
CA ARG A 157 2.66 2.79 -19.83
C ARG A 157 1.15 2.63 -19.75
N ILE A 158 0.46 3.22 -20.69
CA ILE A 158 -0.98 3.05 -20.88
C ILE A 158 -1.19 2.21 -22.10
N GLU A 159 -1.98 1.19 -21.94
CA GLU A 159 -2.38 0.29 -23.00
C GLU A 159 -3.88 0.44 -23.28
N ALA A 160 -4.27 0.45 -24.54
CA ALA A 160 -5.66 0.31 -24.98
C ALA A 160 -5.72 -0.78 -26.04
N SER A 161 -6.70 -1.68 -25.93
CA SER A 161 -6.85 -2.84 -26.83
C SER A 161 -5.54 -3.65 -26.98
N GLY A 162 -4.76 -3.78 -25.92
CA GLY A 162 -3.49 -4.51 -25.89
C GLY A 162 -2.32 -3.82 -26.60
N ARG A 163 -2.46 -2.53 -26.92
CA ARG A 163 -1.39 -1.71 -27.53
C ARG A 163 -1.04 -0.55 -26.62
N GLU A 164 0.24 -0.24 -26.55
CA GLU A 164 0.71 0.95 -25.86
C GLU A 164 0.25 2.21 -26.62
N ILE A 165 -0.39 3.11 -25.89
CA ILE A 165 -0.87 4.40 -26.41
C ILE A 165 -0.19 5.59 -25.73
N GLY A 166 0.55 5.36 -24.67
CA GLY A 166 1.23 6.39 -23.94
C GLY A 166 2.06 5.86 -22.79
N GLU A 167 2.88 6.73 -22.25
CA GLU A 167 3.78 6.44 -21.16
C GLU A 167 3.84 7.58 -20.16
N GLY A 168 4.40 7.31 -18.98
CA GLY A 168 4.65 8.31 -17.96
C GLY A 168 5.62 7.84 -16.89
N SER A 169 6.07 8.80 -16.12
CA SER A 169 6.87 8.55 -14.92
C SER A 169 6.58 9.59 -13.88
N THR A 170 6.79 9.24 -12.62
CA THR A 170 6.64 10.19 -11.52
C THR A 170 7.65 9.92 -10.43
N LEU A 171 7.94 10.94 -9.63
CA LEU A 171 8.92 10.93 -8.57
C LEU A 171 8.28 11.30 -7.24
N GLY A 172 8.70 10.56 -6.21
CA GLY A 172 8.65 10.96 -4.83
C GLY A 172 7.30 11.33 -4.20
N PHE A 173 6.52 10.35 -3.73
CA PHE A 173 5.38 10.62 -2.84
C PHE A 173 5.57 10.01 -1.47
N LEU A 174 4.89 10.61 -0.49
CA LEU A 174 4.71 10.03 0.82
C LEU A 174 3.25 9.64 0.99
N VAL A 175 2.98 8.35 1.19
CA VAL A 175 1.65 7.81 1.44
C VAL A 175 1.49 7.57 2.93
N ARG A 176 0.58 8.28 3.57
CA ARG A 176 0.35 8.18 5.02
C ARG A 176 -0.23 6.82 5.39
N ALA A 177 0.09 6.37 6.59
CA ALA A 177 -0.41 5.10 7.12
C ALA A 177 -1.94 5.08 7.24
N GLY A 178 -2.56 3.99 6.82
CA GLY A 178 -3.97 3.68 7.04
C GLY A 178 -5.00 4.62 6.43
N ARG A 179 -4.58 5.57 5.57
CA ARG A 179 -5.47 6.51 4.92
C ARG A 179 -5.38 6.39 3.41
N PRO A 180 -6.52 6.49 2.70
CA PRO A 180 -6.50 6.65 1.26
C PRO A 180 -5.72 7.90 0.88
N SER A 181 -4.87 7.81 -0.11
CA SER A 181 -4.14 8.92 -0.69
C SER A 181 -4.35 8.90 -2.19
N THR A 182 -4.67 10.03 -2.77
CA THR A 182 -4.78 10.16 -4.23
C THR A 182 -3.42 10.56 -4.78
N LEU A 183 -2.98 9.85 -5.80
CA LEU A 183 -1.72 10.09 -6.49
C LEU A 183 -1.99 10.42 -7.95
N ASP A 184 -1.44 11.53 -8.39
CA ASP A 184 -1.54 11.98 -9.77
C ASP A 184 -0.35 11.47 -10.58
N PHE A 185 -0.65 10.67 -11.59
CA PHE A 185 0.32 10.09 -12.52
C PHE A 185 0.22 10.83 -13.85
N PRO A 186 1.17 11.72 -14.18
CA PRO A 186 1.14 12.43 -15.45
C PRO A 186 1.32 11.47 -16.61
N ILE A 187 0.46 11.59 -17.60
CA ILE A 187 0.46 10.74 -18.80
C ILE A 187 0.59 11.56 -20.05
N ARG A 188 1.18 10.95 -21.07
CA ARG A 188 1.20 11.45 -22.44
C ARG A 188 0.68 10.36 -23.37
N VAL A 189 -0.35 10.69 -24.13
CA VAL A 189 -0.99 9.78 -25.09
C VAL A 189 -0.70 10.27 -26.50
N GLU A 190 -0.13 9.42 -27.34
CA GLU A 190 0.14 9.72 -28.74
C GLU A 190 -1.10 9.35 -29.59
N HIS A 191 -1.67 10.31 -30.31
CA HIS A 191 -2.93 10.13 -31.06
C HIS A 191 -2.82 9.07 -32.15
N SER A 192 -1.68 8.97 -32.82
CA SER A 192 -1.45 7.93 -33.85
C SER A 192 -1.55 6.52 -33.27
N GLN A 193 -1.01 6.32 -32.08
CA GLN A 193 -1.06 5.03 -31.37
C GLN A 193 -2.48 4.75 -30.85
N LEU A 194 -3.15 5.77 -30.32
CA LEU A 194 -4.53 5.66 -29.87
C LEU A 194 -5.48 5.29 -31.02
N ILE A 195 -5.38 5.95 -32.19
CA ILE A 195 -6.18 5.63 -33.35
C ILE A 195 -5.90 4.22 -33.84
N ALA A 196 -4.63 3.80 -33.84
CA ALA A 196 -4.24 2.45 -34.26
C ALA A 196 -4.75 1.37 -33.27
N ALA A 197 -4.86 1.70 -31.97
CA ALA A 197 -5.34 0.77 -30.95
C ALA A 197 -6.87 0.69 -30.89
N ALA A 198 -7.55 1.82 -30.89
CA ALA A 198 -8.98 1.91 -30.64
C ALA A 198 -9.83 1.93 -31.94
N GLY A 199 -9.24 2.31 -33.07
CA GLY A 199 -9.93 2.27 -34.40
C GLY A 199 -11.31 2.94 -34.37
N ARG A 200 -12.33 2.19 -34.77
CA ARG A 200 -13.72 2.69 -34.82
C ARG A 200 -14.35 2.88 -33.44
N ALA A 201 -13.83 2.22 -32.40
CA ALA A 201 -14.37 2.35 -31.03
C ALA A 201 -14.23 3.78 -30.49
N LEU A 202 -13.22 4.52 -30.96
CA LEU A 202 -13.06 5.95 -30.64
C LEU A 202 -14.31 6.80 -31.00
N PHE A 203 -15.08 6.37 -31.99
CA PHE A 203 -16.20 7.15 -32.52
C PHE A 203 -17.57 6.62 -32.11
N SER A 204 -17.63 5.49 -31.39
CA SER A 204 -18.89 4.81 -31.13
C SER A 204 -19.31 4.67 -29.69
N SER A 205 -18.39 4.53 -28.75
CA SER A 205 -18.71 4.17 -27.34
C SER A 205 -18.54 5.31 -26.33
N GLY A 206 -17.84 6.36 -26.67
CA GLY A 206 -17.54 7.44 -25.71
C GLY A 206 -16.48 7.05 -24.65
N GLU A 207 -16.16 5.77 -24.51
CA GLU A 207 -15.21 5.24 -23.56
C GLU A 207 -14.30 4.19 -24.20
N ILE A 208 -13.05 4.13 -23.78
CA ILE A 208 -12.06 3.16 -24.22
C ILE A 208 -11.49 2.46 -23.01
N ASP A 209 -11.55 1.14 -22.98
CA ASP A 209 -10.90 0.35 -21.95
C ASP A 209 -9.39 0.54 -22.03
N ALA A 210 -8.80 0.92 -20.93
CA ALA A 210 -7.38 1.16 -20.78
C ALA A 210 -6.79 0.38 -19.61
N ARG A 211 -5.50 0.10 -19.68
CA ARG A 211 -4.72 -0.48 -18.58
C ARG A 211 -3.51 0.40 -18.32
N LEU A 212 -3.24 0.63 -17.06
CA LEU A 212 -2.00 1.26 -16.60
C LEU A 212 -1.07 0.14 -16.11
N VAL A 213 -0.01 -0.09 -16.87
CA VAL A 213 0.93 -1.20 -16.64
C VAL A 213 2.31 -0.64 -16.35
N GLY A 214 2.97 -1.14 -15.31
CA GLY A 214 4.29 -0.62 -14.96
C GLY A 214 4.81 -1.10 -13.63
N SER A 215 5.53 -0.25 -12.93
CA SER A 215 6.00 -0.55 -11.57
C SER A 215 6.17 0.69 -10.72
N LEU A 216 5.95 0.52 -9.43
CA LEU A 216 6.32 1.48 -8.38
C LEU A 216 7.59 0.99 -7.67
N THR A 217 8.50 1.90 -7.38
CA THR A 217 9.58 1.64 -6.44
C THR A 217 9.18 2.20 -5.08
N VAL A 218 8.90 1.32 -4.15
CA VAL A 218 8.53 1.68 -2.78
C VAL A 218 9.79 1.61 -1.92
N ARG A 219 10.17 2.74 -1.33
CA ARG A 219 11.31 2.80 -0.40
C ARG A 219 10.84 2.51 1.01
N LEU A 220 11.30 1.40 1.52
CA LEU A 220 11.20 1.04 2.93
C LEU A 220 12.57 1.23 3.59
N PRO A 221 12.64 1.36 4.92
CA PRO A 221 13.93 1.48 5.60
C PRO A 221 14.90 0.32 5.39
N GLY A 222 14.42 -0.86 4.97
CA GLY A 222 15.24 -2.03 4.66
C GLY A 222 15.68 -2.15 3.19
N GLY A 223 15.25 -1.24 2.32
CA GLY A 223 15.57 -1.28 0.89
C GLY A 223 14.44 -0.77 0.00
N ASP A 224 14.69 -0.84 -1.29
CA ASP A 224 13.72 -0.49 -2.32
C ASP A 224 13.02 -1.76 -2.81
N PHE A 225 11.68 -1.75 -2.79
CA PHE A 225 10.83 -2.83 -3.28
C PHE A 225 10.15 -2.40 -4.58
N ARG A 226 10.10 -3.30 -5.54
CA ARG A 226 9.44 -3.06 -6.80
C ARG A 226 8.06 -3.70 -6.79
N VAL A 227 7.02 -2.87 -6.86
CA VAL A 227 5.62 -3.29 -6.89
C VAL A 227 5.12 -3.20 -8.32
N PRO A 228 4.64 -4.29 -8.93
CA PRO A 228 4.05 -4.24 -10.25
C PRO A 228 2.76 -3.43 -10.23
N LEU A 229 2.53 -2.68 -11.30
CA LEU A 229 1.28 -1.99 -11.60
C LEU A 229 0.59 -2.73 -12.73
N ASP A 230 -0.67 -3.07 -12.53
CA ASP A 230 -1.55 -3.62 -13.57
C ASP A 230 -2.99 -3.25 -13.22
N LEU A 231 -3.40 -2.06 -13.63
CA LEU A 231 -4.66 -1.45 -13.22
C LEU A 231 -5.54 -1.21 -14.44
N ALA A 232 -6.74 -1.79 -14.44
CA ALA A 232 -7.75 -1.55 -15.45
C ALA A 232 -8.48 -0.23 -15.18
N GLY A 233 -8.84 0.48 -16.23
CA GLY A 233 -9.60 1.73 -16.17
C GLY A 233 -10.21 2.07 -17.53
N GLN A 234 -10.78 3.27 -17.62
CA GLN A 234 -11.40 3.76 -18.84
C GLN A 234 -10.93 5.19 -19.15
N ILE A 235 -10.80 5.50 -20.41
CA ILE A 235 -10.51 6.84 -20.95
C ILE A 235 -11.75 7.33 -21.64
N SER A 236 -12.28 8.49 -21.21
CA SER A 236 -13.37 9.15 -21.92
C SER A 236 -12.88 9.74 -23.24
N THR A 237 -13.56 9.39 -24.33
CA THR A 237 -13.25 9.97 -25.65
C THR A 237 -13.71 11.43 -25.75
N GLY A 238 -14.67 11.84 -24.96
CA GLY A 238 -15.10 13.24 -24.85
C GLY A 238 -13.95 14.16 -24.45
N ASP A 239 -13.09 13.67 -23.56
CA ASP A 239 -11.91 14.40 -23.10
C ASP A 239 -10.80 14.45 -24.17
N LEU A 240 -10.79 13.49 -25.10
CA LEU A 240 -9.81 13.42 -26.19
C LEU A 240 -10.18 14.28 -27.41
N ILE A 241 -11.47 14.54 -27.64
CA ILE A 241 -11.94 15.22 -28.84
C ILE A 241 -12.13 16.73 -28.58
N GLY A 242 -12.05 17.16 -27.32
CA GLY A 242 -12.21 18.56 -26.92
C GLY A 242 -13.67 19.01 -27.05
N SER A 243 -14.31 19.30 -25.97
CA SER A 243 -15.53 20.10 -26.01
C SER A 243 -15.22 21.44 -26.67
N ARG A 244 -15.79 21.65 -27.84
CA ARG A 244 -15.82 22.95 -28.51
C ARG A 244 -16.63 23.96 -27.69
#